data_0225b715f11bf63baaf2b2beb1c70695
#
_entry.id   0225b715f11bf63baaf2b2beb1c70695
#
_cell.length_a   1.000
_cell.length_b   1.000
_cell.length_c   1.000
_cell.angle_alpha   90.00
_cell.angle_beta   90.00
_cell.angle_gamma   90.00
#
_symmetry.space_group_name_H-M   'P 1'
#
loop_
_entity.id
_entity.type
_entity.pdbx_description
1 polymer ?
#
loop_
_entity_poly.entity_id
_entity_poly.type
_entity_poly.pdbx_seq_one_letter_code
_entity_poly.pdbx_strand_id
1 'polypeptide(L)'
;MQGRKRHIAVDTIGLLLTVLVTAASVHDRDAARPLLWNLRKAFPPVRLAWADAGYAGKLVSWAKTALKLTLQIVKRPDDLHTFKVLPRRWVVERTLAWITRHRRTVRDYERLPAHHETYLYWSMIIVMTRRLARKPDAASTSAPAQSDAA
;
A
#
# COMPACT_ATOMS: atom_id res chain seq x y z
N MET A 1 -22.12 1.06 16.23
CA MET A 1 -20.79 0.45 16.01
C MET A 1 -19.82 1.54 15.58
N GLN A 2 -18.79 1.78 16.35
CA GLN A 2 -17.72 2.69 15.91
C GLN A 2 -16.91 1.96 14.84
N GLY A 3 -16.83 2.53 13.64
CA GLY A 3 -16.04 2.00 12.54
C GLY A 3 -14.54 1.97 12.88
N ARG A 4 -13.75 1.22 12.09
CA ARG A 4 -12.28 1.19 12.20
C ARG A 4 -11.64 1.65 10.90
N LYS A 5 -10.47 2.25 11.02
CA LYS A 5 -9.62 2.66 9.90
C LYS A 5 -8.48 1.66 9.73
N ARG A 6 -8.13 1.40 8.47
CA ARG A 6 -6.98 0.58 8.08
C ARG A 6 -5.92 1.49 7.50
N HIS A 7 -4.80 1.58 8.18
CA HIS A 7 -3.62 2.30 7.72
C HIS A 7 -2.64 1.28 7.17
N ILE A 8 -2.24 1.41 5.92
CA ILE A 8 -1.37 0.46 5.25
C ILE A 8 -0.15 1.16 4.66
N ALA A 9 0.99 0.50 4.72
CA ALA A 9 2.16 0.83 3.91
C ALA A 9 2.41 -0.31 2.94
N VAL A 10 2.63 0.03 1.68
CA VAL A 10 2.82 -0.90 0.57
C VAL A 10 4.10 -0.59 -0.18
N ASP A 11 4.68 -1.59 -0.83
CA ASP A 11 5.79 -1.39 -1.75
C ASP A 11 5.33 -0.80 -3.09
N THR A 12 6.25 -0.59 -4.01
CA THR A 12 5.99 0.02 -5.32
C THR A 12 5.11 -0.83 -6.24
N ILE A 13 4.99 -2.12 -5.96
CA ILE A 13 4.13 -3.06 -6.70
C ILE A 13 2.84 -3.42 -5.95
N GLY A 14 2.60 -2.76 -4.80
CA GLY A 14 1.37 -2.90 -4.01
C GLY A 14 1.34 -4.08 -3.05
N LEU A 15 2.48 -4.65 -2.70
CA LEU A 15 2.54 -5.67 -1.64
C LEU A 15 2.53 -4.99 -0.27
N LEU A 16 1.75 -5.54 0.65
CA LEU A 16 1.61 -5.01 2.00
C LEU A 16 2.91 -5.21 2.79
N LEU A 17 3.50 -4.11 3.27
CA LEU A 17 4.67 -4.12 4.15
C LEU A 17 4.25 -4.09 5.62
N THR A 18 3.32 -3.22 5.97
CA THR A 18 2.79 -3.13 7.33
C THR A 18 1.37 -2.59 7.32
N VAL A 19 0.63 -2.93 8.36
CA VAL A 19 -0.74 -2.49 8.59
C VAL A 19 -0.93 -2.12 10.04
N LEU A 20 -1.82 -1.17 10.27
CA LEU A 20 -2.30 -0.78 11.59
C LEU A 20 -3.81 -0.55 11.52
N VAL A 21 -4.56 -1.13 12.43
CA VAL A 21 -6.00 -0.94 12.54
C VAL A 21 -6.30 -0.09 13.78
N THR A 22 -7.01 1.02 13.59
CA THR A 22 -7.36 1.96 14.65
C THR A 22 -8.87 2.19 14.72
N ALA A 23 -9.34 2.76 15.82
CA ALA A 23 -10.69 3.30 15.88
C ALA A 23 -10.85 4.43 14.84
N ALA A 24 -12.06 4.60 14.31
CA ALA A 24 -12.34 5.62 13.29
C ALA A 24 -12.12 7.06 13.80
N SER A 25 -12.16 7.27 15.11
CA SER A 25 -11.90 8.56 15.77
C SER A 25 -10.43 8.97 15.77
N VAL A 26 -9.50 8.03 15.54
CA VAL A 26 -8.06 8.33 15.52
C VAL A 26 -7.72 9.10 14.25
N HIS A 27 -6.98 10.20 14.40
CA HIS A 27 -6.50 10.98 13.26
C HIS A 27 -5.44 10.20 12.48
N ASP A 28 -5.46 10.31 11.16
CA ASP A 28 -4.56 9.59 10.27
C ASP A 28 -3.08 9.90 10.56
N ARG A 29 -2.75 11.14 10.94
CA ARG A 29 -1.40 11.54 11.35
C ARG A 29 -0.91 10.85 12.61
N ASP A 30 -1.81 10.60 13.57
CA ASP A 30 -1.48 9.94 14.83
C ASP A 30 -1.24 8.45 14.59
N ALA A 31 -2.07 7.83 13.76
CA ALA A 31 -1.90 6.44 13.34
C ALA A 31 -0.65 6.24 12.44
N ALA A 32 -0.24 7.26 11.71
CA ALA A 32 0.93 7.18 10.84
C ALA A 32 2.24 6.98 11.62
N ARG A 33 2.37 7.55 12.82
CA ARG A 33 3.60 7.40 13.63
C ARG A 33 3.91 5.94 13.96
N PRO A 34 3.02 5.17 14.61
CA PRO A 34 3.27 3.76 14.88
C PRO A 34 3.36 2.93 13.60
N LEU A 35 2.61 3.25 12.54
CA LEU A 35 2.72 2.58 11.25
C LEU A 35 4.13 2.74 10.65
N LEU A 36 4.65 3.97 10.59
CA LEU A 36 5.98 4.24 10.05
C LEU A 36 7.10 3.68 10.94
N TRP A 37 6.89 3.65 12.25
CA TRP A 37 7.80 2.99 13.18
C TRP A 37 7.90 1.49 12.90
N ASN A 38 6.76 0.81 12.76
CA ASN A 38 6.70 -0.61 12.43
C ASN A 38 7.33 -0.88 11.07
N LEU A 39 7.06 -0.03 10.06
CA LEU A 39 7.68 -0.10 8.74
C LEU A 39 9.20 -0.04 8.86
N ARG A 40 9.71 0.94 9.60
CA ARG A 40 11.15 1.14 9.76
C ARG A 40 11.84 0.00 10.48
N LYS A 41 11.17 -0.57 11.49
CA LYS A 41 11.65 -1.73 12.24
C LYS A 41 11.70 -3.00 11.39
N ALA A 42 10.65 -3.26 10.61
CA ALA A 42 10.54 -4.47 9.80
C ALA A 42 11.36 -4.39 8.50
N PHE A 43 11.50 -3.18 7.93
CA PHE A 43 12.15 -2.96 6.63
C PHE A 43 13.20 -1.85 6.71
N PRO A 44 14.34 -2.08 7.36
CA PRO A 44 15.41 -1.09 7.51
C PRO A 44 15.95 -0.48 6.21
N PRO A 45 15.96 -1.15 5.05
CA PRO A 45 16.40 -0.56 3.79
C PRO A 45 15.48 0.53 3.23
N VAL A 46 14.20 0.60 3.65
CA VAL A 46 13.27 1.61 3.16
C VAL A 46 13.70 2.99 3.64
N ARG A 47 13.99 3.90 2.70
CA ARG A 47 14.45 5.27 2.95
C ARG A 47 13.46 6.34 2.53
N LEU A 48 12.53 6.01 1.65
CA LEU A 48 11.56 6.91 1.06
C LEU A 48 10.17 6.29 1.12
N ALA A 49 9.19 7.08 1.55
CA ALA A 49 7.78 6.73 1.47
C ALA A 49 7.00 7.91 0.88
N TRP A 50 5.96 7.60 0.10
CA TRP A 50 5.02 8.58 -0.41
C TRP A 50 3.74 8.53 0.39
N ALA A 51 3.22 9.70 0.74
CA ALA A 51 1.96 9.83 1.45
C ALA A 51 1.12 10.96 0.83
N ASP A 52 -0.18 10.92 1.05
CA ASP A 52 -1.07 11.99 0.58
C ASP A 52 -0.95 13.26 1.44
N ALA A 53 -1.66 14.32 1.02
CA ALA A 53 -1.62 15.61 1.70
C ALA A 53 -2.11 15.56 3.16
N GLY A 54 -2.93 14.59 3.53
CA GLY A 54 -3.41 14.39 4.90
C GLY A 54 -2.29 14.13 5.92
N TYR A 55 -1.14 13.66 5.44
CA TYR A 55 0.03 13.36 6.28
C TYR A 55 1.08 14.47 6.32
N ALA A 56 0.81 15.63 5.71
CA ALA A 56 1.71 16.77 5.72
C ALA A 56 1.91 17.36 7.12
N GLY A 57 3.00 18.15 7.30
CA GLY A 57 3.29 18.88 8.52
C GLY A 57 4.31 18.19 9.43
N LYS A 58 4.12 18.26 10.75
CA LYS A 58 5.08 17.78 11.76
C LYS A 58 5.48 16.30 11.62
N LEU A 59 4.64 15.48 10.98
CA LEU A 59 4.95 14.07 10.74
C LEU A 59 6.15 13.89 9.80
N VAL A 60 6.29 14.77 8.80
CA VAL A 60 7.39 14.71 7.81
C VAL A 60 8.74 14.95 8.50
N SER A 61 8.83 16.00 9.31
CA SER A 61 10.06 16.31 10.05
C SER A 61 10.37 15.22 11.07
N TRP A 62 9.39 14.72 11.81
CA TRP A 62 9.56 13.63 12.75
C TRP A 62 10.06 12.34 12.06
N ALA A 63 9.47 11.94 10.93
CA ALA A 63 9.90 10.75 10.19
C ALA A 63 11.36 10.88 9.73
N LYS A 64 11.77 12.07 9.28
CA LYS A 64 13.14 12.34 8.86
C LYS A 64 14.13 12.25 10.03
N THR A 65 13.82 12.87 11.16
CA THR A 65 14.74 12.94 12.31
C THR A 65 14.78 11.65 13.10
N ALA A 66 13.61 11.09 13.48
CA ALA A 66 13.49 9.93 14.35
C ALA A 66 13.70 8.59 13.61
N LEU A 67 13.21 8.48 12.36
CA LEU A 67 13.24 7.22 11.62
C LEU A 67 14.27 7.20 10.50
N LYS A 68 14.92 8.31 10.17
CA LYS A 68 15.77 8.44 8.98
C LYS A 68 15.03 8.04 7.70
N LEU A 69 13.74 8.35 7.67
CA LEU A 69 12.81 8.05 6.58
C LEU A 69 12.32 9.35 5.94
N THR A 70 12.55 9.53 4.66
CA THR A 70 12.01 10.65 3.90
C THR A 70 10.54 10.39 3.59
N LEU A 71 9.64 11.21 4.11
CA LEU A 71 8.22 11.16 3.78
C LEU A 71 7.91 12.25 2.74
N GLN A 72 7.66 11.84 1.51
CA GLN A 72 7.33 12.74 0.41
C GLN A 72 5.83 12.86 0.25
N ILE A 73 5.30 14.07 0.40
CA ILE A 73 3.87 14.34 0.26
C ILE A 73 3.52 14.49 -1.22
N VAL A 74 2.59 13.67 -1.68
CA VAL A 74 2.02 13.75 -3.04
C VAL A 74 0.81 14.66 -2.98
N LYS A 75 0.97 15.90 -3.48
CA LYS A 75 -0.13 16.85 -3.61
C LYS A 75 -0.98 16.51 -4.84
N ARG A 76 -2.28 16.77 -4.75
CA ARG A 76 -3.16 16.80 -5.91
C ARG A 76 -2.85 18.11 -6.66
N PRO A 77 -2.58 18.10 -7.96
CA PRO A 77 -2.51 19.35 -8.72
C PRO A 77 -3.88 20.03 -8.65
N ASP A 78 -3.92 21.26 -8.17
CA ASP A 78 -5.18 22.02 -7.97
C ASP A 78 -5.89 22.37 -9.29
N ASP A 79 -5.18 22.25 -10.43
CA ASP A 79 -5.68 22.66 -11.77
C ASP A 79 -6.34 21.52 -12.59
N LEU A 80 -6.50 20.32 -12.04
CA LEU A 80 -7.09 19.22 -12.77
C LEU A 80 -8.59 19.07 -12.50
N HIS A 81 -9.42 19.71 -13.30
CA HIS A 81 -10.86 19.43 -13.42
C HIS A 81 -11.16 18.06 -14.03
N THR A 82 -10.15 17.32 -14.46
CA THR A 82 -10.26 15.97 -15.03
C THR A 82 -9.68 14.92 -14.09
N PHE A 83 -10.32 13.75 -14.06
CA PHE A 83 -9.85 12.59 -13.30
C PHE A 83 -8.53 12.08 -13.89
N LYS A 84 -7.40 12.44 -13.27
CA LYS A 84 -6.08 11.91 -13.61
C LYS A 84 -5.62 10.95 -12.52
N VAL A 85 -5.36 9.72 -12.92
CA VAL A 85 -4.80 8.71 -12.00
C VAL A 85 -3.36 9.12 -11.65
N LEU A 86 -3.14 9.47 -10.38
CA LEU A 86 -1.79 9.77 -9.89
C LEU A 86 -1.02 8.45 -9.74
N PRO A 87 0.10 8.24 -10.46
CA PRO A 87 0.76 6.92 -10.60
C PRO A 87 1.11 6.23 -9.28
N ARG A 88 1.31 6.99 -8.20
CA ARG A 88 1.72 6.44 -6.89
C ARG A 88 0.56 6.19 -5.93
N ARG A 89 -0.56 6.86 -6.14
CA ARG A 89 -1.74 6.73 -5.28
C ARG A 89 -2.55 5.49 -5.60
N TRP A 90 -2.71 5.16 -6.87
CA TRP A 90 -3.48 4.01 -7.31
C TRP A 90 -2.90 2.67 -6.80
N VAL A 91 -1.60 2.63 -6.45
CA VAL A 91 -0.96 1.42 -5.89
C VAL A 91 -1.61 1.03 -4.57
N VAL A 92 -1.86 1.99 -3.67
CA VAL A 92 -2.54 1.76 -2.40
C VAL A 92 -4.00 1.36 -2.62
N GLU A 93 -4.71 2.06 -3.51
CA GLU A 93 -6.11 1.75 -3.86
C GLU A 93 -6.24 0.33 -4.43
N ARG A 94 -5.33 -0.08 -5.30
CA ARG A 94 -5.25 -1.44 -5.82
C ARG A 94 -5.03 -2.48 -4.72
N THR A 95 -4.14 -2.20 -3.78
CA THR A 95 -3.88 -3.12 -2.66
C THR A 95 -5.11 -3.29 -1.79
N LEU A 96 -5.79 -2.20 -1.48
CA LEU A 96 -7.06 -2.26 -0.75
C LEU A 96 -8.11 -3.08 -1.52
N ALA A 97 -8.19 -2.91 -2.85
CA ALA A 97 -9.08 -3.71 -3.68
C ALA A 97 -8.75 -5.21 -3.66
N TRP A 98 -7.46 -5.59 -3.61
CA TRP A 98 -7.08 -7.00 -3.45
C TRP A 98 -7.46 -7.56 -2.09
N ILE A 99 -7.23 -6.81 -1.02
CA ILE A 99 -7.58 -7.19 0.34
C ILE A 99 -9.10 -7.39 0.47
N THR A 100 -9.91 -6.47 -0.06
CA THR A 100 -11.37 -6.53 0.04
C THR A 100 -12.02 -7.63 -0.79
N ARG A 101 -11.29 -8.29 -1.68
CA ARG A 101 -11.78 -9.51 -2.37
C ARG A 101 -11.92 -10.70 -1.43
N HIS A 102 -11.29 -10.67 -0.27
CA HIS A 102 -11.39 -11.73 0.72
C HIS A 102 -12.56 -11.45 1.67
N ARG A 103 -13.50 -12.40 1.74
CA ARG A 103 -14.74 -12.27 2.52
C ARG A 103 -14.52 -11.78 3.96
N ARG A 104 -13.45 -12.24 4.61
CA ARG A 104 -13.13 -11.91 6.01
C ARG A 104 -12.64 -10.47 6.20
N THR A 105 -12.17 -9.83 5.14
CA THR A 105 -11.59 -8.48 5.19
C THR A 105 -12.47 -7.40 4.56
N VAL A 106 -13.62 -7.80 3.96
CA VAL A 106 -14.62 -6.85 3.42
C VAL A 106 -15.14 -5.93 4.53
N ARG A 107 -15.45 -6.53 5.69
CA ARG A 107 -15.84 -5.82 6.90
C ARG A 107 -14.96 -6.26 8.05
N ASP A 108 -14.88 -5.43 9.08
CA ASP A 108 -14.20 -5.79 10.32
C ASP A 108 -15.19 -6.49 11.25
N TYR A 109 -15.02 -7.80 11.38
CA TYR A 109 -15.81 -8.66 12.27
C TYR A 109 -15.07 -8.96 13.58
N GLU A 110 -13.82 -8.53 13.68
CA GLU A 110 -12.95 -8.96 14.76
C GLU A 110 -13.13 -8.06 15.99
N ARG A 111 -13.14 -8.68 17.17
CA ARG A 111 -13.21 -7.95 18.44
C ARG A 111 -11.95 -7.12 18.67
N LEU A 112 -10.77 -7.71 18.38
CA LEU A 112 -9.48 -7.08 18.60
C LEU A 112 -8.89 -6.57 17.26
N PRO A 113 -8.35 -5.33 17.22
CA PRO A 113 -7.67 -4.80 16.03
C PRO A 113 -6.57 -5.72 15.50
N ALA A 114 -5.76 -6.32 16.37
CA ALA A 114 -4.68 -7.23 16.02
C ALA A 114 -5.16 -8.46 15.22
N HIS A 115 -6.36 -8.99 15.53
CA HIS A 115 -6.92 -10.09 14.75
C HIS A 115 -7.29 -9.63 13.35
N HIS A 116 -7.83 -8.43 13.19
CA HIS A 116 -8.13 -7.89 11.87
C HIS A 116 -6.84 -7.65 11.06
N GLU A 117 -5.79 -7.11 11.69
CA GLU A 117 -4.46 -6.96 11.08
C GLU A 117 -3.92 -8.31 10.58
N THR A 118 -4.06 -9.36 11.36
CA THR A 118 -3.66 -10.73 10.97
C THR A 118 -4.39 -11.18 9.70
N TYR A 119 -5.71 -10.96 9.60
CA TYR A 119 -6.46 -11.31 8.38
C TYR A 119 -6.05 -10.49 7.17
N LEU A 120 -5.64 -9.23 7.37
CA LEU A 120 -5.10 -8.39 6.29
C LEU A 120 -3.77 -8.97 5.77
N TYR A 121 -2.88 -9.40 6.65
CA TYR A 121 -1.65 -10.10 6.26
C TYR A 121 -1.94 -11.43 5.54
N TRP A 122 -2.87 -12.25 6.03
CA TRP A 122 -3.24 -13.51 5.37
C TRP A 122 -3.82 -13.28 3.99
N SER A 123 -4.64 -12.26 3.82
CA SER A 123 -5.17 -11.88 2.51
C SER A 123 -4.04 -11.56 1.53
N MET A 124 -3.00 -10.87 2.00
CA MET A 124 -1.85 -10.53 1.17
C MET A 124 -0.97 -11.77 0.88
N ILE A 125 -0.79 -12.67 1.85
CA ILE A 125 -0.07 -13.94 1.63
C ILE A 125 -0.74 -14.72 0.50
N ILE A 126 -2.07 -14.83 0.49
CA ILE A 126 -2.81 -15.49 -0.59
C ILE A 126 -2.56 -14.81 -1.95
N VAL A 127 -2.54 -13.48 -2.00
CA VAL A 127 -2.23 -12.72 -3.22
C VAL A 127 -0.82 -13.01 -3.71
N MET A 128 0.16 -13.00 -2.80
CA MET A 128 1.56 -13.28 -3.13
C MET A 128 1.75 -14.73 -3.61
N THR A 129 1.18 -15.71 -2.91
CA THR A 129 1.26 -17.13 -3.29
C THR A 129 0.67 -17.35 -4.68
N ARG A 130 -0.48 -16.75 -4.98
CA ARG A 130 -1.09 -16.85 -6.32
C ARG A 130 -0.23 -16.22 -7.41
N ARG A 131 0.51 -15.14 -7.10
CA ARG A 131 1.44 -14.53 -8.06
C ARG A 131 2.65 -15.41 -8.32
N LEU A 132 3.21 -16.00 -7.28
CA LEU A 132 4.35 -16.94 -7.41
C LEU A 132 3.95 -18.22 -8.15
N ALA A 133 2.73 -18.71 -7.95
CA ALA A 133 2.23 -19.92 -8.62
C ALA A 133 1.87 -19.70 -10.09
N ARG A 134 1.68 -18.45 -10.56
CA ARG A 134 1.51 -18.15 -11.98
C ARG A 134 2.83 -18.44 -12.69
N LYS A 135 2.82 -19.47 -13.55
CA LYS A 135 3.92 -19.64 -14.51
C LYS A 135 4.04 -18.33 -15.32
N PRO A 136 5.27 -17.84 -15.58
CA PRO A 136 5.41 -16.80 -16.58
C PRO A 136 4.79 -17.37 -17.86
N ASP A 137 3.78 -16.66 -18.39
CA ASP A 137 3.23 -16.98 -19.70
C ASP A 137 4.43 -17.05 -20.65
N ALA A 138 4.53 -18.17 -21.38
CA ALA A 138 5.49 -18.32 -22.47
C ALA A 138 5.08 -17.29 -23.55
N ALA A 139 5.37 -16.03 -23.26
CA ALA A 139 5.02 -14.91 -24.09
C ALA A 139 6.06 -14.79 -25.20
N SER A 140 5.62 -15.14 -26.41
CA SER A 140 6.09 -14.55 -27.66
C SER A 140 7.59 -14.68 -27.94
N THR A 141 8.01 -15.92 -28.19
CA THR A 141 9.08 -16.17 -29.15
C THR A 141 8.44 -16.35 -30.54
N SER A 142 7.76 -15.32 -31.03
CA SER A 142 7.49 -15.15 -32.45
C SER A 142 8.29 -13.96 -32.94
N ALA A 143 9.54 -14.22 -33.23
CA ALA A 143 10.31 -13.34 -34.09
C ALA A 143 9.60 -13.27 -35.45
N PRO A 144 9.42 -12.10 -36.04
CA PRO A 144 8.94 -12.02 -37.42
C PRO A 144 9.99 -12.61 -38.32
N ALA A 145 9.60 -13.64 -39.08
CA ALA A 145 10.39 -14.13 -40.21
C ALA A 145 10.64 -12.96 -41.16
N GLN A 146 11.90 -12.60 -41.29
CA GLN A 146 12.34 -11.78 -42.42
C GLN A 146 12.11 -12.57 -43.70
N SER A 147 11.16 -12.18 -44.49
CA SER A 147 11.04 -12.62 -45.86
C SER A 147 12.04 -11.81 -46.70
N ASP A 148 13.20 -12.38 -46.92
CA ASP A 148 14.01 -12.05 -48.10
C ASP A 148 13.21 -12.46 -49.33
N ALA A 149 12.85 -11.50 -50.12
CA ALA A 149 12.40 -11.68 -51.50
C ALA A 149 13.25 -10.82 -52.39
N ALA A 150 13.86 -11.53 -53.32
CA ALA A 150 14.67 -11.10 -54.45
C ALA A 150 14.15 -9.88 -55.26
#